data_bc55d1655f7fbca7463d3d933b070159
#
_entry.id   bc55d1655f7fbca7463d3d933b070159
#
_cell.length_a   1.000
_cell.length_b   1.000
_cell.length_c   1.000
_cell.angle_alpha   90.00
_cell.angle_beta   90.00
_cell.angle_gamma   90.00
#
_symmetry.space_group_name_H-M   'P 1'
#
loop_
_entity.id
_entity.type
_entity.pdbx_description
1 polymer ?
#
loop_
_entity_poly.entity_id
_entity_poly.type
_entity_poly.pdbx_seq_one_letter_code
_entity_poly.pdbx_strand_id
1 'polypeptide(L)'
;MSNLISRTGRVESWIEDPTSRLPVSCTTFVVEDSMEGDNGIEASWRFASHALRYGAGCAIHLSKLRPAGTTNDKGLVATGPVSFGKIYSAFNEVLRRGGAYKNGAIVLHLDLSHPDAVEFITANRSELPWVKRCVDIDEDMWKFATQTTKDALLYGIKSGDVWLNKIRYDNTGQRIYGNVCLEVYLPSRGTCLLQHVNLGACTLDNLQEAFVSGMSELCDLHGRTGVGESGEYLTPEVDRQVGLGVLGLANFLRRYKISYKDFGEALRLVNRGFSATNEAGVAAWALQGAIFEASQVARENNMVRAFAIAPTASCSYRSR
;
A
#
# COMPACT_ATOMS: atom_id res chain seq x y z
N MET A 1 -11.63 -24.31 7.07
CA MET A 1 -10.54 -23.46 6.53
C MET A 1 -9.29 -23.79 7.31
N SER A 2 -8.17 -24.01 6.66
CA SER A 2 -6.93 -24.30 7.37
C SER A 2 -6.48 -23.05 8.12
N ASN A 3 -6.01 -23.18 9.37
CA ASN A 3 -5.42 -22.08 10.15
C ASN A 3 -4.13 -21.52 9.51
N LEU A 4 -3.74 -22.06 8.35
CA LEU A 4 -2.51 -21.69 7.64
C LEU A 4 -2.65 -20.35 6.90
N ILE A 5 -3.87 -19.92 6.56
CA ILE A 5 -4.13 -18.72 5.77
C ILE A 5 -5.05 -17.79 6.56
N SER A 6 -4.71 -16.51 6.60
CA SER A 6 -5.49 -15.46 7.24
C SER A 6 -5.96 -14.44 6.21
N ARG A 7 -7.26 -14.39 5.98
CA ARG A 7 -7.90 -13.38 5.14
C ARG A 7 -7.98 -12.04 5.87
N THR A 8 -7.95 -10.95 5.11
CA THR A 8 -8.25 -9.64 5.69
C THR A 8 -9.72 -9.57 6.12
N GLY A 9 -10.01 -8.76 7.13
CA GLY A 9 -11.40 -8.56 7.54
C GLY A 9 -12.29 -7.95 6.47
N ARG A 10 -11.71 -7.31 5.47
CA ARG A 10 -12.44 -6.78 4.33
C ARG A 10 -12.88 -7.87 3.37
N VAL A 11 -12.00 -8.80 3.09
CA VAL A 11 -12.32 -9.97 2.26
C VAL A 11 -13.41 -10.80 2.93
N GLU A 12 -13.31 -11.03 4.23
CA GLU A 12 -14.35 -11.76 4.97
C GLU A 12 -15.69 -11.03 4.93
N SER A 13 -15.71 -9.73 5.24
CA SER A 13 -16.95 -8.95 5.19
C SER A 13 -17.54 -8.86 3.76
N TRP A 14 -16.69 -8.84 2.74
CA TRP A 14 -17.14 -8.85 1.36
C TRP A 14 -17.72 -10.21 0.95
N ILE A 15 -17.16 -11.32 1.43
CA ILE A 15 -17.72 -12.65 1.18
C ILE A 15 -19.12 -12.78 1.81
N GLU A 16 -19.32 -12.18 2.99
CA GLU A 16 -20.60 -12.17 3.69
C GLU A 16 -21.64 -11.26 3.00
N ASP A 17 -21.21 -10.07 2.55
CA ASP A 17 -22.05 -9.09 1.88
C ASP A 17 -21.26 -8.33 0.79
N PRO A 18 -21.27 -8.84 -0.44
CA PRO A 18 -20.55 -8.24 -1.56
C PRO A 18 -21.05 -6.86 -1.98
N THR A 19 -22.26 -6.48 -1.55
CA THR A 19 -22.89 -5.23 -2.01
C THR A 19 -22.50 -4.01 -1.20
N SER A 20 -22.09 -4.20 0.05
CA SER A 20 -21.86 -3.09 0.99
C SER A 20 -20.40 -2.67 1.12
N ARG A 21 -19.45 -3.48 0.64
CA ARG A 21 -18.02 -3.24 0.86
C ARG A 21 -17.17 -3.68 -0.32
N LEU A 22 -16.01 -3.01 -0.46
CA LEU A 22 -14.95 -3.48 -1.35
C LEU A 22 -14.07 -4.51 -0.62
N PRO A 23 -13.63 -5.57 -1.30
CA PRO A 23 -12.71 -6.56 -0.73
C PRO A 23 -11.28 -6.03 -0.60
N VAL A 24 -10.97 -4.92 -1.27
CA VAL A 24 -9.64 -4.30 -1.31
C VAL A 24 -9.41 -3.39 -0.10
N SER A 25 -8.19 -3.40 0.40
CA SER A 25 -7.83 -2.62 1.58
C SER A 25 -7.52 -1.16 1.28
N CYS A 26 -6.85 -0.91 0.16
CA CYS A 26 -6.39 0.41 -0.25
C CYS A 26 -6.47 0.59 -1.75
N THR A 27 -6.48 1.85 -2.15
CA THR A 27 -6.41 2.27 -3.54
C THR A 27 -5.58 3.55 -3.66
N THR A 28 -5.18 3.88 -4.88
CA THR A 28 -4.29 5.00 -5.18
C THR A 28 -4.86 5.82 -6.33
N PHE A 29 -4.77 7.14 -6.24
CA PHE A 29 -5.15 8.06 -7.30
C PHE A 29 -4.06 9.10 -7.53
N VAL A 30 -3.61 9.26 -8.76
CA VAL A 30 -2.67 10.31 -9.17
C VAL A 30 -3.47 11.44 -9.81
N VAL A 31 -3.48 12.59 -9.16
CA VAL A 31 -4.28 13.75 -9.60
C VAL A 31 -3.55 14.50 -10.70
N GLU A 32 -4.18 14.64 -11.86
CA GLU A 32 -3.71 15.51 -12.93
C GLU A 32 -4.01 16.99 -12.64
N ASP A 33 -3.19 17.89 -13.17
CA ASP A 33 -3.29 19.33 -12.95
C ASP A 33 -4.41 19.98 -13.78
N SER A 34 -5.63 19.53 -13.53
CA SER A 34 -6.87 20.04 -14.14
C SER A 34 -8.04 19.82 -13.19
N MET A 35 -8.98 20.73 -13.17
CA MET A 35 -10.25 20.50 -12.44
C MET A 35 -11.05 19.38 -13.09
N GLU A 36 -11.12 19.39 -14.43
CA GLU A 36 -11.93 18.47 -15.24
C GLU A 36 -11.12 17.27 -15.74
N GLY A 37 -11.79 16.35 -16.38
CA GLY A 37 -11.21 15.14 -16.97
C GLY A 37 -11.24 13.93 -16.05
N ASP A 38 -10.95 12.76 -16.63
CA ASP A 38 -11.10 11.48 -15.94
C ASP A 38 -10.13 11.28 -14.76
N ASN A 39 -9.02 11.98 -14.76
CA ASN A 39 -8.00 11.93 -13.71
C ASN A 39 -7.74 13.31 -13.07
N GLY A 40 -8.63 14.28 -13.27
CA GLY A 40 -8.53 15.60 -12.69
C GLY A 40 -8.94 15.65 -11.22
N ILE A 41 -8.94 16.85 -10.69
CA ILE A 41 -9.21 17.12 -9.27
C ILE A 41 -10.62 16.68 -8.87
N GLU A 42 -11.65 17.02 -9.66
CA GLU A 42 -13.04 16.61 -9.38
C GLU A 42 -13.23 15.10 -9.45
N ALA A 43 -12.59 14.45 -10.40
CA ALA A 43 -12.57 12.98 -10.49
C ALA A 43 -11.92 12.34 -9.25
N SER A 44 -10.87 12.95 -8.71
CA SER A 44 -10.23 12.48 -7.49
C SER A 44 -11.12 12.59 -6.25
N TRP A 45 -11.97 13.61 -6.19
CA TRP A 45 -12.95 13.75 -5.10
C TRP A 45 -14.01 12.65 -5.15
N ARG A 46 -14.55 12.37 -6.33
CA ARG A 46 -15.48 11.27 -6.53
C ARG A 46 -14.86 9.94 -6.17
N PHE A 47 -13.63 9.70 -6.61
CA PHE A 47 -12.86 8.51 -6.28
C PHE A 47 -12.65 8.34 -4.77
N ALA A 48 -12.16 9.37 -4.07
CA ALA A 48 -11.93 9.33 -2.64
C ALA A 48 -13.23 9.10 -1.85
N SER A 49 -14.29 9.80 -2.24
CA SER A 49 -15.63 9.63 -1.66
C SER A 49 -16.14 8.19 -1.82
N HIS A 50 -16.02 7.61 -3.01
CA HIS A 50 -16.41 6.24 -3.27
C HIS A 50 -15.61 5.24 -2.40
N ALA A 51 -14.29 5.34 -2.41
CA ALA A 51 -13.44 4.44 -1.66
C ALA A 51 -13.72 4.49 -0.14
N LEU A 52 -13.86 5.67 0.43
CA LEU A 52 -14.18 5.82 1.86
C LEU A 52 -15.53 5.20 2.22
N ARG A 53 -16.57 5.44 1.41
CA ARG A 53 -17.90 4.86 1.65
C ARG A 53 -17.89 3.34 1.64
N TYR A 54 -17.12 2.75 0.74
CA TYR A 54 -17.00 1.29 0.62
C TYR A 54 -15.85 0.71 1.45
N GLY A 55 -15.23 1.51 2.27
CA GLY A 55 -14.31 1.07 3.31
C GLY A 55 -12.85 0.90 2.89
N ALA A 56 -12.44 1.32 1.69
CA ALA A 56 -11.03 1.31 1.27
C ALA A 56 -10.30 2.59 1.73
N GLY A 57 -9.02 2.46 2.06
CA GLY A 57 -8.14 3.62 2.24
C GLY A 57 -7.71 4.20 0.89
N CYS A 58 -7.43 5.51 0.87
CA CYS A 58 -6.99 6.23 -0.34
C CYS A 58 -5.61 6.82 -0.16
N ALA A 59 -4.70 6.56 -1.09
CA ALA A 59 -3.48 7.33 -1.28
C ALA A 59 -3.72 8.31 -2.45
N ILE A 60 -3.64 9.59 -2.17
CA ILE A 60 -3.87 10.66 -3.15
C ILE A 60 -2.54 11.35 -3.44
N HIS A 61 -2.05 11.20 -4.65
CA HIS A 61 -0.78 11.77 -5.10
C HIS A 61 -1.00 13.12 -5.79
N LEU A 62 -0.45 14.18 -5.19
CA LEU A 62 -0.71 15.58 -5.56
C LEU A 62 0.44 16.23 -6.33
N SER A 63 1.51 15.50 -6.64
CA SER A 63 2.76 16.06 -7.16
C SER A 63 2.66 16.71 -8.54
N LYS A 64 1.64 16.35 -9.32
CA LYS A 64 1.39 16.97 -10.64
C LYS A 64 0.67 18.30 -10.55
N LEU A 65 0.05 18.63 -9.40
CA LEU A 65 -0.61 19.91 -9.22
C LEU A 65 0.41 21.04 -9.25
N ARG A 66 0.09 22.11 -9.94
CA ARG A 66 0.92 23.33 -9.97
C ARG A 66 1.05 23.94 -8.58
N PRO A 67 2.19 24.57 -8.27
CA PRO A 67 2.40 25.17 -6.97
C PRO A 67 1.49 26.38 -6.72
N ALA A 68 1.29 26.71 -5.45
CA ALA A 68 0.61 27.92 -5.04
C ALA A 68 1.25 29.17 -5.67
N GLY A 69 0.42 30.13 -6.05
CA GLY A 69 0.87 31.36 -6.69
C GLY A 69 1.06 31.26 -8.20
N THR A 70 0.93 30.09 -8.82
CA THR A 70 0.94 29.95 -10.29
C THR A 70 -0.31 30.57 -10.88
N THR A 71 -0.13 31.46 -11.83
CA THR A 71 -1.23 32.14 -12.54
C THR A 71 -1.49 31.44 -13.88
N ASN A 72 -2.74 31.15 -14.19
CA ASN A 72 -3.13 30.69 -15.52
C ASN A 72 -3.34 31.84 -16.49
N ASP A 73 -3.61 31.52 -17.76
CA ASP A 73 -3.85 32.46 -18.86
C ASP A 73 -5.08 33.38 -18.63
N LYS A 74 -5.97 33.01 -17.71
CA LYS A 74 -7.15 33.84 -17.30
C LYS A 74 -6.86 34.65 -16.05
N GLY A 75 -5.65 34.70 -15.54
CA GLY A 75 -5.26 35.44 -14.34
C GLY A 75 -5.70 34.79 -13.03
N LEU A 76 -6.23 33.57 -13.04
CA LEU A 76 -6.58 32.86 -11.82
C LEU A 76 -5.32 32.28 -11.17
N VAL A 77 -5.19 32.48 -9.86
CA VAL A 77 -4.04 32.06 -9.08
C VAL A 77 -4.31 30.71 -8.43
N ALA A 78 -3.42 29.74 -8.63
CA ALA A 78 -3.49 28.44 -7.99
C ALA A 78 -3.24 28.54 -6.48
N THR A 79 -3.99 27.77 -5.69
CA THR A 79 -3.84 27.71 -4.23
C THR A 79 -2.87 26.62 -3.76
N GLY A 80 -2.49 25.71 -4.67
CA GLY A 80 -1.50 24.67 -4.42
C GLY A 80 -2.03 23.39 -3.77
N PRO A 81 -1.19 22.35 -3.72
CA PRO A 81 -1.58 21.02 -3.25
C PRO A 81 -1.99 20.97 -1.78
N VAL A 82 -1.40 21.80 -0.91
CA VAL A 82 -1.77 21.85 0.52
C VAL A 82 -3.22 22.35 0.67
N SER A 83 -3.61 23.36 -0.07
CA SER A 83 -4.98 23.89 -0.07
C SER A 83 -5.99 22.82 -0.53
N PHE A 84 -5.72 22.14 -1.63
CA PHE A 84 -6.56 21.03 -2.09
C PHE A 84 -6.59 19.86 -1.09
N GLY A 85 -5.50 19.64 -0.35
CA GLY A 85 -5.42 18.65 0.72
C GLY A 85 -6.51 18.81 1.78
N LYS A 86 -6.96 20.04 2.05
CA LYS A 86 -8.03 20.33 3.01
C LYS A 86 -9.37 19.72 2.61
N ILE A 87 -9.64 19.58 1.32
CA ILE A 87 -10.87 18.95 0.81
C ILE A 87 -10.89 17.46 1.15
N TYR A 88 -9.78 16.76 0.93
CA TYR A 88 -9.66 15.33 1.30
C TYR A 88 -9.73 15.12 2.80
N SER A 89 -9.17 16.03 3.59
CA SER A 89 -9.31 16.02 5.05
C SER A 89 -10.78 16.14 5.46
N ALA A 90 -11.53 17.06 4.87
CA ALA A 90 -12.96 17.22 5.13
C ALA A 90 -13.78 15.99 4.70
N PHE A 91 -13.46 15.35 3.58
CA PHE A 91 -14.10 14.11 3.18
C PHE A 91 -13.90 13.01 4.24
N ASN A 92 -12.69 12.85 4.74
CA ASN A 92 -12.42 11.83 5.74
C ASN A 92 -13.11 12.10 7.07
N GLU A 93 -13.25 13.37 7.46
CA GLU A 93 -14.00 13.76 8.64
C GLU A 93 -15.49 13.39 8.52
N VAL A 94 -16.09 13.69 7.37
CA VAL A 94 -17.55 13.60 7.15
C VAL A 94 -17.98 12.18 6.81
N LEU A 95 -17.31 11.54 5.86
CA LEU A 95 -17.77 10.26 5.28
C LEU A 95 -17.45 9.06 6.14
N ARG A 96 -16.44 9.15 6.97
CA ARG A 96 -16.00 8.05 7.82
C ARG A 96 -16.11 6.68 7.14
N ARG A 97 -15.18 5.85 7.28
CA ARG A 97 -15.02 4.58 6.60
C ARG A 97 -16.26 3.69 6.65
N GLY A 98 -17.04 3.67 5.57
CA GLY A 98 -18.22 2.82 5.42
C GLY A 98 -19.34 3.07 6.43
N GLY A 99 -19.49 4.30 6.94
CA GLY A 99 -20.50 4.67 7.90
C GLY A 99 -20.34 4.01 9.28
N ALA A 100 -19.38 3.11 9.47
CA ALA A 100 -19.02 2.56 10.76
C ALA A 100 -18.12 3.53 11.53
N TYR A 101 -18.10 3.44 12.84
CA TYR A 101 -17.38 4.32 13.79
C TYR A 101 -15.85 4.38 13.65
N LYS A 102 -15.31 3.97 12.49
CA LYS A 102 -13.88 3.99 12.17
C LYS A 102 -13.58 5.10 11.19
N ASN A 103 -12.60 5.92 11.51
CA ASN A 103 -12.06 6.91 10.59
C ASN A 103 -11.54 6.23 9.33
N GLY A 104 -11.78 6.84 8.17
CA GLY A 104 -11.16 6.45 6.92
C GLY A 104 -9.66 6.72 6.97
N ALA A 105 -8.93 6.12 6.06
CA ALA A 105 -7.52 6.39 5.89
C ALA A 105 -7.29 7.11 4.56
N ILE A 106 -6.88 8.36 4.63
CA ILE A 106 -6.37 9.11 3.47
C ILE A 106 -4.95 9.52 3.78
N VAL A 107 -4.04 9.21 2.85
CA VAL A 107 -2.67 9.69 2.85
C VAL A 107 -2.47 10.57 1.62
N LEU A 108 -2.07 11.81 1.86
CA LEU A 108 -1.67 12.73 0.80
C LEU A 108 -0.18 12.55 0.52
N HIS A 109 0.17 12.41 -0.74
CA HIS A 109 1.55 12.27 -1.19
C HIS A 109 2.01 13.50 -1.97
N LEU A 110 3.23 13.94 -1.73
CA LEU A 110 3.88 14.99 -2.51
C LEU A 110 5.35 14.65 -2.68
N ASP A 111 5.88 14.84 -3.89
CA ASP A 111 7.30 14.66 -4.19
C ASP A 111 8.13 15.74 -3.49
N LEU A 112 9.31 15.36 -3.00
CA LEU A 112 10.24 16.29 -2.35
C LEU A 112 10.66 17.44 -3.27
N SER A 113 10.70 17.20 -4.57
CA SER A 113 11.06 18.19 -5.60
C SER A 113 9.96 19.21 -5.91
N HIS A 114 8.74 19.00 -5.41
CA HIS A 114 7.65 19.94 -5.63
C HIS A 114 7.96 21.29 -4.97
N PRO A 115 7.70 22.44 -5.62
CA PRO A 115 7.95 23.76 -5.04
C PRO A 115 7.29 23.99 -3.69
N ASP A 116 6.12 23.40 -3.45
CA ASP A 116 5.38 23.51 -2.17
C ASP A 116 5.74 22.41 -1.16
N ALA A 117 6.84 21.69 -1.37
CA ALA A 117 7.20 20.57 -0.47
C ALA A 117 7.42 21.02 0.97
N VAL A 118 8.08 22.16 1.20
CA VAL A 118 8.30 22.68 2.56
C VAL A 118 6.98 23.06 3.22
N GLU A 119 6.09 23.74 2.52
CA GLU A 119 4.74 24.07 3.01
C GLU A 119 3.96 22.80 3.38
N PHE A 120 3.98 21.79 2.50
CA PHE A 120 3.34 20.50 2.74
C PHE A 120 3.88 19.77 3.97
N ILE A 121 5.19 19.75 4.15
CA ILE A 121 5.86 19.11 5.28
C ILE A 121 5.56 19.82 6.59
N THR A 122 5.57 21.15 6.58
CA THR A 122 5.46 21.99 7.77
C THR A 122 4.03 22.44 8.10
N ALA A 123 3.06 22.10 7.26
CA ALA A 123 1.65 22.41 7.51
C ALA A 123 1.22 21.93 8.90
N ASN A 124 0.52 22.80 9.63
CA ASN A 124 0.04 22.44 10.96
C ASN A 124 -0.95 21.27 10.89
N ARG A 125 -0.90 20.39 11.88
CA ARG A 125 -1.87 19.28 11.99
C ARG A 125 -3.31 19.76 12.05
N SER A 126 -3.57 20.94 12.56
CA SER A 126 -4.91 21.55 12.58
C SER A 126 -5.42 21.99 11.21
N GLU A 127 -4.53 22.16 10.23
CA GLU A 127 -4.92 22.49 8.85
C GLU A 127 -5.36 21.26 8.05
N LEU A 128 -4.77 20.10 8.37
CA LEU A 128 -4.99 18.81 7.71
C LEU A 128 -5.25 17.71 8.75
N PRO A 129 -6.28 17.85 9.61
CA PRO A 129 -6.43 17.02 10.81
C PRO A 129 -6.77 15.56 10.51
N TRP A 130 -7.45 15.28 9.39
CA TRP A 130 -8.00 13.98 9.08
C TRP A 130 -7.25 13.23 7.96
N VAL A 131 -6.09 13.70 7.57
CA VAL A 131 -5.22 13.04 6.59
C VAL A 131 -3.82 12.85 7.17
N LYS A 132 -3.12 11.85 6.65
CA LYS A 132 -1.68 11.69 6.86
C LYS A 132 -0.95 12.25 5.64
N ARG A 133 0.31 12.62 5.83
CA ARG A 133 1.17 13.16 4.77
C ARG A 133 2.36 12.25 4.54
N CYS A 134 2.68 12.02 3.29
CA CYS A 134 3.83 11.24 2.86
C CYS A 134 4.63 12.03 1.84
N VAL A 135 5.93 12.09 2.02
CA VAL A 135 6.86 12.68 1.05
C VAL A 135 7.46 11.56 0.23
N ASP A 136 7.31 11.65 -1.10
CA ASP A 136 7.91 10.73 -2.04
C ASP A 136 9.29 11.27 -2.46
N ILE A 137 10.29 10.40 -2.44
CA ILE A 137 11.68 10.77 -2.66
C ILE A 137 12.41 9.75 -3.54
N ASP A 138 13.31 10.25 -4.36
CA ASP A 138 14.39 9.48 -4.97
C ASP A 138 15.76 10.09 -4.62
N GLU A 139 16.81 9.47 -5.11
CA GLU A 139 18.18 9.89 -4.82
C GLU A 139 18.49 11.31 -5.35
N ASP A 140 18.01 11.62 -6.56
CA ASP A 140 18.25 12.92 -7.18
C ASP A 140 17.47 14.02 -6.45
N MET A 141 16.22 13.79 -6.11
CA MET A 141 15.43 14.74 -5.31
C MET A 141 16.11 15.10 -3.98
N TRP A 142 16.67 14.09 -3.30
CA TRP A 142 17.42 14.33 -2.08
C TRP A 142 18.72 15.10 -2.33
N LYS A 143 19.47 14.70 -3.34
CA LYS A 143 20.75 15.32 -3.71
C LYS A 143 20.60 16.80 -4.03
N PHE A 144 19.59 17.16 -4.81
CA PHE A 144 19.36 18.53 -5.29
C PHE A 144 18.46 19.38 -4.41
N ALA A 145 17.87 18.82 -3.35
CA ALA A 145 17.07 19.57 -2.40
C ALA A 145 17.90 20.62 -1.68
N THR A 146 17.29 21.77 -1.42
CA THR A 146 17.91 22.82 -0.58
C THR A 146 18.09 22.34 0.85
N GLN A 147 19.00 22.97 1.59
CA GLN A 147 19.20 22.62 3.01
C GLN A 147 17.91 22.85 3.81
N THR A 148 17.17 23.91 3.54
CA THR A 148 15.87 24.19 4.16
C THR A 148 14.88 23.04 3.94
N THR A 149 14.80 22.52 2.73
CA THR A 149 13.92 21.37 2.40
C THR A 149 14.36 20.10 3.14
N LYS A 150 15.66 19.83 3.17
CA LYS A 150 16.22 18.67 3.89
C LYS A 150 15.94 18.75 5.39
N ASP A 151 16.16 19.91 5.99
CA ASP A 151 15.93 20.12 7.42
C ASP A 151 14.44 19.99 7.77
N ALA A 152 13.55 20.56 6.95
CA ALA A 152 12.11 20.41 7.10
C ALA A 152 11.69 18.94 7.07
N LEU A 153 12.18 18.17 6.07
CA LEU A 153 11.86 16.75 5.94
C LEU A 153 12.35 15.95 7.16
N LEU A 154 13.60 16.12 7.56
CA LEU A 154 14.16 15.41 8.71
C LEU A 154 13.41 15.73 10.00
N TYR A 155 13.03 17.00 10.20
CA TYR A 155 12.21 17.39 11.33
C TYR A 155 10.82 16.75 11.28
N GLY A 156 10.15 16.79 10.12
CA GLY A 156 8.81 16.21 9.93
C GLY A 156 8.78 14.69 10.16
N ILE A 157 9.84 13.98 9.74
CA ILE A 157 9.99 12.55 10.03
C ILE A 157 10.20 12.31 11.53
N LYS A 158 11.09 13.08 12.16
CA LYS A 158 11.40 12.94 13.58
C LYS A 158 10.21 13.24 14.48
N SER A 159 9.40 14.25 14.13
CA SER A 159 8.16 14.59 14.86
C SER A 159 7.00 13.62 14.58
N GLY A 160 7.12 12.78 13.56
CA GLY A 160 6.05 11.88 13.09
C GLY A 160 4.94 12.59 12.31
N ASP A 161 5.18 13.81 11.82
CA ASP A 161 4.21 14.57 11.02
C ASP A 161 4.11 14.08 9.60
N VAL A 162 5.20 13.58 9.03
CA VAL A 162 5.25 13.05 7.67
C VAL A 162 5.90 11.68 7.62
N TRP A 163 5.44 10.87 6.67
CA TRP A 163 6.06 9.61 6.31
C TRP A 163 6.98 9.83 5.11
N LEU A 164 7.89 8.91 4.91
CA LEU A 164 8.82 8.91 3.79
C LEU A 164 8.57 7.67 2.92
N ASN A 165 8.46 7.87 1.62
CA ASN A 165 8.32 6.80 0.64
C ASN A 165 9.36 6.93 -0.45
N LYS A 166 9.98 5.82 -0.82
CA LYS A 166 10.89 5.77 -1.96
C LYS A 166 10.09 5.58 -3.25
N ILE A 167 10.33 6.45 -4.23
CA ILE A 167 9.73 6.33 -5.56
C ILE A 167 10.15 5.02 -6.21
N ARG A 168 9.20 4.34 -6.83
CA ARG A 168 9.37 3.06 -7.51
C ARG A 168 8.87 3.13 -8.95
N TYR A 169 9.47 2.29 -9.77
CA TYR A 169 9.11 2.10 -11.18
C TYR A 169 8.85 0.62 -11.43
N ASP A 170 7.95 0.32 -12.34
CA ASP A 170 7.72 -1.04 -12.80
C ASP A 170 8.79 -1.50 -13.80
N ASN A 171 8.65 -2.72 -14.30
CA ASN A 171 9.60 -3.30 -15.25
C ASN A 171 9.60 -2.60 -16.63
N THR A 172 8.61 -1.77 -16.93
CA THR A 172 8.51 -0.97 -18.15
C THR A 172 9.09 0.43 -17.99
N GLY A 173 9.52 0.78 -16.78
CA GLY A 173 10.01 2.10 -16.43
C GLY A 173 8.91 3.11 -16.10
N GLN A 174 7.66 2.68 -15.98
CA GLN A 174 6.58 3.54 -15.52
C GLN A 174 6.56 3.64 -13.99
N ARG A 175 6.35 4.85 -13.50
CA ARG A 175 6.22 5.07 -12.05
C ARG A 175 5.00 4.35 -11.50
N ILE A 176 5.19 3.67 -10.41
CA ILE A 176 4.13 3.10 -9.58
C ILE A 176 4.12 3.80 -8.22
N TYR A 177 2.96 3.89 -7.59
CA TYR A 177 2.69 4.80 -6.50
C TYR A 177 2.35 4.03 -5.22
N GLY A 178 2.92 4.44 -4.10
CA GLY A 178 2.66 3.83 -2.80
C GLY A 178 1.18 3.95 -2.40
N ASN A 179 0.66 2.89 -1.82
CA ASN A 179 -0.65 2.89 -1.19
C ASN A 179 -0.62 3.56 0.20
N VAL A 180 -1.69 3.47 0.97
CA VAL A 180 -1.82 4.10 2.30
C VAL A 180 -0.74 3.64 3.29
N CYS A 181 -0.47 2.35 3.35
CA CYS A 181 0.50 1.77 4.29
C CYS A 181 1.89 1.51 3.68
N LEU A 182 2.09 1.86 2.42
CA LEU A 182 3.34 1.76 1.65
C LEU A 182 3.86 0.31 1.44
N GLU A 183 3.02 -0.68 1.62
CA GLU A 183 3.40 -2.08 1.36
C GLU A 183 3.15 -2.53 -0.07
N VAL A 184 2.34 -1.78 -0.84
CA VAL A 184 2.01 -2.06 -2.25
C VAL A 184 2.24 -0.81 -3.09
N TYR A 185 2.74 -1.00 -4.29
CA TYR A 185 2.90 0.05 -5.29
C TYR A 185 1.94 -0.22 -6.44
N LEU A 186 1.13 0.78 -6.76
CA LEU A 186 -0.01 0.68 -7.65
C LEU A 186 0.08 1.68 -8.81
N PRO A 187 -0.46 1.35 -9.99
CA PRO A 187 -0.83 2.37 -10.96
C PRO A 187 -1.98 3.21 -10.39
N SER A 188 -2.20 4.39 -10.97
CA SER A 188 -3.37 5.22 -10.60
C SER A 188 -4.67 4.42 -10.77
N ARG A 189 -5.57 4.53 -9.80
CA ARG A 189 -6.82 3.75 -9.68
C ARG A 189 -6.63 2.26 -9.44
N GLY A 190 -5.40 1.82 -9.18
CA GLY A 190 -5.12 0.46 -8.76
C GLY A 190 -5.64 0.18 -7.35
N THR A 191 -5.83 -1.09 -7.06
CA THR A 191 -6.33 -1.56 -5.76
C THR A 191 -5.44 -2.67 -5.20
N CYS A 192 -5.37 -2.79 -3.88
CA CYS A 192 -4.64 -3.87 -3.25
C CYS A 192 -5.58 -4.91 -2.63
N LEU A 193 -5.50 -6.13 -3.12
CA LEU A 193 -6.13 -7.31 -2.54
C LEU A 193 -5.07 -8.10 -1.77
N LEU A 194 -5.26 -8.26 -0.46
CA LEU A 194 -4.27 -8.80 0.45
C LEU A 194 -4.76 -10.09 1.11
N GLN A 195 -3.81 -10.99 1.35
CA GLN A 195 -3.98 -12.20 2.14
C GLN A 195 -2.66 -12.58 2.81
N HIS A 196 -2.69 -13.37 3.86
CA HIS A 196 -1.51 -13.66 4.66
C HIS A 196 -1.39 -15.15 4.96
N VAL A 197 -0.18 -15.67 4.84
CA VAL A 197 0.19 -16.97 5.40
C VAL A 197 0.42 -16.80 6.90
N ASN A 198 -0.25 -17.59 7.72
CA ASN A 198 -0.04 -17.62 9.16
C ASN A 198 1.15 -18.54 9.50
N LEU A 199 2.36 -17.99 9.47
CA LEU A 199 3.58 -18.73 9.82
C LEU A 199 3.52 -19.31 11.23
N GLY A 200 2.79 -18.66 12.14
CA GLY A 200 2.61 -19.18 13.51
C GLY A 200 1.91 -20.54 13.57
N ALA A 201 1.09 -20.86 12.57
CA ALA A 201 0.45 -22.17 12.44
C ALA A 201 1.21 -23.13 11.50
N CYS A 202 2.17 -22.63 10.72
CA CYS A 202 2.96 -23.45 9.81
C CYS A 202 4.05 -24.25 10.51
N THR A 203 4.36 -25.39 9.92
CA THR A 203 5.59 -26.16 10.13
C THR A 203 6.47 -26.11 8.89
N LEU A 204 7.70 -26.60 8.96
CA LEU A 204 8.56 -26.72 7.77
C LEU A 204 7.92 -27.59 6.68
N ASP A 205 7.17 -28.64 7.09
CA ASP A 205 6.57 -29.61 6.16
C ASP A 205 5.37 -29.05 5.39
N ASN A 206 4.59 -28.14 5.99
CA ASN A 206 3.40 -27.58 5.34
C ASN A 206 3.56 -26.14 4.84
N LEU A 207 4.76 -25.57 4.97
CA LEU A 207 5.03 -24.18 4.61
C LEU A 207 4.78 -23.92 3.11
N GLN A 208 5.26 -24.82 2.26
CA GLN A 208 5.05 -24.70 0.81
C GLN A 208 3.57 -24.78 0.44
N GLU A 209 2.83 -25.74 1.00
CA GLU A 209 1.39 -25.87 0.79
C GLU A 209 0.64 -24.59 1.21
N ALA A 210 1.00 -24.00 2.35
CA ALA A 210 0.39 -22.79 2.83
C ALA A 210 0.59 -21.61 1.86
N PHE A 211 1.79 -21.42 1.33
CA PHE A 211 2.10 -20.36 0.36
C PHE A 211 1.42 -20.58 -0.99
N VAL A 212 1.46 -21.79 -1.52
CA VAL A 212 0.82 -22.14 -2.80
C VAL A 212 -0.70 -21.98 -2.71
N SER A 213 -1.31 -22.54 -1.67
CA SER A 213 -2.76 -22.42 -1.45
C SER A 213 -3.18 -20.96 -1.22
N GLY A 214 -2.39 -20.21 -0.44
CA GLY A 214 -2.64 -18.79 -0.19
C GLY A 214 -2.59 -17.95 -1.46
N MET A 215 -1.62 -18.19 -2.32
CA MET A 215 -1.52 -17.48 -3.61
C MET A 215 -2.63 -17.90 -4.58
N SER A 216 -2.95 -19.19 -4.67
CA SER A 216 -4.01 -19.68 -5.54
C SER A 216 -5.38 -19.08 -5.16
N GLU A 217 -5.71 -19.08 -3.88
CA GLU A 217 -6.94 -18.47 -3.37
C GLU A 217 -6.98 -16.95 -3.65
N LEU A 218 -5.85 -16.26 -3.45
CA LEU A 218 -5.75 -14.83 -3.66
C LEU A 218 -5.93 -14.45 -5.14
N CYS A 219 -5.36 -15.23 -6.06
CA CYS A 219 -5.54 -15.04 -7.50
C CYS A 219 -6.99 -15.30 -7.93
N ASP A 220 -7.63 -16.33 -7.37
CA ASP A 220 -9.03 -16.63 -7.63
C ASP A 220 -9.96 -15.52 -7.12
N LEU A 221 -9.74 -15.03 -5.90
CA LEU A 221 -10.47 -13.90 -5.34
C LEU A 221 -10.29 -12.63 -6.20
N HIS A 222 -9.09 -12.35 -6.69
CA HIS A 222 -8.80 -11.18 -7.53
C HIS A 222 -9.71 -11.15 -8.77
N GLY A 223 -9.89 -12.26 -9.44
CA GLY A 223 -10.75 -12.37 -10.63
C GLY A 223 -12.26 -12.18 -10.35
N ARG A 224 -12.67 -12.28 -9.10
CA ARG A 224 -14.09 -12.24 -8.69
C ARG A 224 -14.53 -10.98 -7.96
N THR A 225 -13.62 -10.03 -7.75
CA THR A 225 -13.91 -8.86 -6.89
C THR A 225 -14.96 -7.92 -7.45
N GLY A 226 -15.15 -7.87 -8.76
CA GLY A 226 -16.01 -6.88 -9.41
C GLY A 226 -15.60 -5.42 -9.18
N VAL A 227 -14.39 -5.18 -8.68
CA VAL A 227 -13.94 -3.87 -8.20
C VAL A 227 -13.98 -2.78 -9.27
N GLY A 228 -13.80 -3.15 -10.55
CA GLY A 228 -13.86 -2.22 -11.68
C GLY A 228 -15.27 -1.81 -12.14
N GLU A 229 -16.33 -2.44 -11.64
CA GLU A 229 -17.71 -2.23 -12.11
C GLU A 229 -18.22 -0.80 -11.84
N SER A 230 -17.72 -0.16 -10.80
CA SER A 230 -18.07 1.25 -10.49
C SER A 230 -17.52 2.27 -11.49
N GLY A 231 -16.52 1.89 -12.29
CA GLY A 231 -15.74 2.79 -13.15
C GLY A 231 -14.70 3.63 -12.39
N GLU A 232 -14.62 3.52 -11.07
CA GLU A 232 -13.65 4.28 -10.27
C GLU A 232 -12.27 3.61 -10.22
N TYR A 233 -12.23 2.29 -10.29
CA TYR A 233 -11.00 1.50 -10.17
C TYR A 233 -10.68 0.77 -11.46
N LEU A 234 -9.41 0.45 -11.66
CA LEU A 234 -9.00 -0.46 -12.73
C LEU A 234 -9.67 -1.81 -12.54
N THR A 235 -10.03 -2.44 -13.65
CA THR A 235 -10.59 -3.79 -13.61
C THR A 235 -9.51 -4.83 -13.27
N PRO A 236 -9.89 -6.00 -12.72
CA PRO A 236 -8.93 -7.06 -12.41
C PRO A 236 -8.11 -7.54 -13.62
N GLU A 237 -8.65 -7.42 -14.82
CA GLU A 237 -7.94 -7.78 -16.07
C GLU A 237 -6.80 -6.81 -16.39
N VAL A 238 -6.95 -5.55 -16.01
CA VAL A 238 -5.94 -4.50 -16.22
C VAL A 238 -4.98 -4.42 -15.05
N ASP A 239 -5.50 -4.42 -13.82
CA ASP A 239 -4.73 -4.32 -12.59
C ASP A 239 -4.33 -5.72 -12.09
N ARG A 240 -3.33 -6.31 -12.73
CA ARG A 240 -2.86 -7.68 -12.47
C ARG A 240 -1.89 -7.72 -11.32
N GLN A 241 -2.37 -7.45 -10.10
CA GLN A 241 -1.56 -7.53 -8.89
C GLN A 241 -2.37 -7.95 -7.67
N VAL A 242 -1.70 -8.66 -6.78
CA VAL A 242 -2.19 -9.10 -5.47
C VAL A 242 -1.09 -8.91 -4.44
N GLY A 243 -1.38 -9.12 -3.18
CA GLY A 243 -0.39 -9.00 -2.10
C GLY A 243 -0.49 -10.15 -1.12
N LEU A 244 0.20 -11.26 -1.38
CA LEU A 244 0.38 -12.31 -0.40
C LEU A 244 1.50 -11.93 0.56
N GLY A 245 1.18 -11.85 1.84
CA GLY A 245 2.13 -11.57 2.91
C GLY A 245 2.17 -12.66 3.95
N VAL A 246 2.75 -12.32 5.09
CA VAL A 246 2.89 -13.25 6.21
C VAL A 246 2.54 -12.58 7.53
N LEU A 247 2.17 -13.38 8.50
CA LEU A 247 2.08 -13.00 9.91
C LEU A 247 2.61 -14.14 10.78
N GLY A 248 2.88 -13.88 12.05
CA GLY A 248 3.30 -14.92 13.00
C GLY A 248 4.74 -15.39 12.88
N LEU A 249 5.63 -14.63 12.23
CA LEU A 249 7.05 -14.99 12.08
C LEU A 249 7.72 -15.26 13.43
N ALA A 250 7.47 -14.44 14.45
CA ALA A 250 8.04 -14.63 15.78
C ALA A 250 7.65 -15.98 16.38
N ASN A 251 6.41 -16.41 16.21
CA ASN A 251 5.93 -17.71 16.70
C ASN A 251 6.56 -18.87 15.94
N PHE A 252 6.72 -18.73 14.62
CA PHE A 252 7.40 -19.71 13.80
C PHE A 252 8.87 -19.90 14.24
N LEU A 253 9.62 -18.80 14.35
CA LEU A 253 11.02 -18.84 14.77
C LEU A 253 11.20 -19.40 16.19
N ARG A 254 10.31 -19.04 17.12
CA ARG A 254 10.35 -19.57 18.49
C ARG A 254 10.14 -21.07 18.53
N ARG A 255 9.25 -21.63 17.69
CA ARG A 255 9.02 -23.08 17.60
C ARG A 255 10.31 -23.83 17.28
N TYR A 256 11.14 -23.27 16.40
CA TYR A 256 12.43 -23.86 15.97
C TYR A 256 13.63 -23.30 16.74
N LYS A 257 13.41 -22.49 17.79
CA LYS A 257 14.47 -21.87 18.61
C LYS A 257 15.47 -21.05 17.78
N ILE A 258 15.00 -20.42 16.71
CA ILE A 258 15.80 -19.59 15.82
C ILE A 258 15.66 -18.12 16.22
N SER A 259 16.78 -17.39 16.36
CA SER A 259 16.77 -15.96 16.57
C SER A 259 16.47 -15.19 15.27
N TYR A 260 15.91 -13.98 15.38
CA TYR A 260 15.71 -13.11 14.22
C TYR A 260 17.03 -12.80 13.48
N LYS A 261 18.13 -12.66 14.24
CA LYS A 261 19.45 -12.40 13.69
C LYS A 261 19.92 -13.58 12.84
N ASP A 262 19.91 -14.78 13.40
CA ASP A 262 20.36 -15.99 12.69
C ASP A 262 19.51 -16.27 11.45
N PHE A 263 18.19 -16.07 11.57
CA PHE A 263 17.27 -16.22 10.44
C PHE A 263 17.55 -15.19 9.34
N GLY A 264 17.76 -13.92 9.71
CA GLY A 264 18.10 -12.86 8.76
C GLY A 264 19.44 -13.10 8.04
N GLU A 265 20.44 -13.59 8.75
CA GLU A 265 21.74 -13.98 8.17
C GLU A 265 21.58 -15.18 7.23
N ALA A 266 20.82 -16.19 7.64
CA ALA A 266 20.53 -17.37 6.81
C ALA A 266 19.79 -16.99 5.52
N LEU A 267 18.78 -16.12 5.58
CA LEU A 267 18.08 -15.63 4.40
C LEU A 267 19.01 -14.91 3.41
N ARG A 268 19.94 -14.09 3.90
CA ARG A 268 20.94 -13.43 3.04
C ARG A 268 21.84 -14.43 2.33
N LEU A 269 22.28 -15.48 3.04
CA LEU A 269 23.11 -16.52 2.46
C LEU A 269 22.34 -17.31 1.41
N VAL A 270 21.14 -17.78 1.73
CA VAL A 270 20.28 -18.54 0.82
C VAL A 270 19.97 -17.73 -0.45
N ASN A 271 19.65 -16.43 -0.31
CA ASN A 271 19.40 -15.56 -1.47
C ASN A 271 20.62 -15.34 -2.36
N ARG A 272 21.83 -15.58 -1.86
CA ARG A 272 23.08 -15.56 -2.64
C ARG A 272 23.47 -16.94 -3.19
N GLY A 273 22.63 -17.95 -3.00
CA GLY A 273 22.87 -19.31 -3.47
C GLY A 273 23.77 -20.16 -2.56
N PHE A 274 24.01 -19.73 -1.32
CA PHE A 274 24.78 -20.52 -0.36
C PHE A 274 23.87 -21.48 0.41
N SER A 275 24.31 -22.71 0.57
CA SER A 275 23.65 -23.68 1.45
C SER A 275 23.91 -23.30 2.90
N ALA A 276 22.88 -23.28 3.71
CA ALA A 276 23.02 -23.18 5.15
C ALA A 276 22.57 -24.51 5.78
N THR A 277 23.41 -25.08 6.61
CA THR A 277 23.22 -26.42 7.18
C THR A 277 22.67 -26.43 8.59
N ASN A 278 22.58 -25.26 9.23
CA ASN A 278 22.00 -25.11 10.55
C ASN A 278 20.46 -24.95 10.49
N GLU A 279 19.80 -25.01 11.63
CA GLU A 279 18.32 -24.89 11.73
C GLU A 279 17.78 -23.61 11.08
N ALA A 280 18.48 -22.49 11.26
CA ALA A 280 18.12 -21.22 10.62
C ALA A 280 18.21 -21.31 9.10
N GLY A 281 19.23 -21.95 8.58
CA GLY A 281 19.41 -22.18 7.15
C GLY A 281 18.36 -23.10 6.55
N VAL A 282 17.99 -24.16 7.24
CA VAL A 282 16.90 -25.06 6.81
C VAL A 282 15.58 -24.29 6.74
N ALA A 283 15.27 -23.49 7.75
CA ALA A 283 14.05 -22.67 7.76
C ALA A 283 14.05 -21.60 6.67
N ALA A 284 15.18 -20.94 6.43
CA ALA A 284 15.34 -19.94 5.38
C ALA A 284 15.18 -20.56 3.99
N TRP A 285 15.76 -21.72 3.75
CA TRP A 285 15.64 -22.46 2.51
C TRP A 285 14.20 -22.89 2.24
N ALA A 286 13.52 -23.44 3.27
CA ALA A 286 12.11 -23.83 3.17
C ALA A 286 11.21 -22.63 2.83
N LEU A 287 11.42 -21.49 3.47
CA LEU A 287 10.66 -20.27 3.17
C LEU A 287 10.93 -19.76 1.75
N GLN A 288 12.18 -19.74 1.31
CA GLN A 288 12.53 -19.33 -0.05
C GLN A 288 11.86 -20.24 -1.08
N GLY A 289 11.90 -21.56 -0.88
CA GLY A 289 11.23 -22.52 -1.74
C GLY A 289 9.72 -22.31 -1.80
N ALA A 290 9.08 -22.10 -0.66
CA ALA A 290 7.66 -21.83 -0.58
C ALA A 290 7.26 -20.55 -1.32
N ILE A 291 8.02 -19.48 -1.18
CA ILE A 291 7.82 -18.21 -1.90
C ILE A 291 8.02 -18.42 -3.41
N PHE A 292 9.04 -19.18 -3.81
CA PHE A 292 9.28 -19.48 -5.21
C PHE A 292 8.10 -20.21 -5.85
N GLU A 293 7.57 -21.27 -5.22
CA GLU A 293 6.41 -22.00 -5.72
C GLU A 293 5.16 -21.12 -5.80
N ALA A 294 4.89 -20.30 -4.78
CA ALA A 294 3.81 -19.33 -4.83
C ALA A 294 4.00 -18.31 -5.97
N SER A 295 5.25 -17.94 -6.28
CA SER A 295 5.53 -17.03 -7.40
C SER A 295 5.22 -17.65 -8.76
N GLN A 296 5.35 -18.97 -8.91
CA GLN A 296 4.93 -19.67 -10.13
C GLN A 296 3.41 -19.60 -10.30
N VAL A 297 2.65 -19.85 -9.23
CA VAL A 297 1.19 -19.70 -9.23
C VAL A 297 0.78 -18.29 -9.65
N ALA A 298 1.44 -17.27 -9.12
CA ALA A 298 1.19 -15.88 -9.49
C ALA A 298 1.46 -15.62 -10.99
N ARG A 299 2.56 -16.14 -11.52
CA ARG A 299 2.91 -16.02 -12.95
C ARG A 299 1.91 -16.71 -13.85
N GLU A 300 1.48 -17.93 -13.50
CA GLU A 300 0.46 -18.69 -14.23
C GLU A 300 -0.88 -17.92 -14.29
N ASN A 301 -1.16 -17.11 -13.27
CA ASN A 301 -2.30 -16.20 -13.24
C ASN A 301 -2.01 -14.80 -13.81
N ASN A 302 -0.88 -14.61 -14.47
CA ASN A 302 -0.47 -13.34 -15.10
C ASN A 302 -0.34 -12.17 -14.12
N MET A 303 -0.03 -12.42 -12.84
CA MET A 303 0.20 -11.34 -11.88
C MET A 303 1.56 -10.70 -12.11
N VAL A 304 1.60 -9.37 -12.22
CA VAL A 304 2.84 -8.60 -12.40
C VAL A 304 3.53 -8.31 -11.07
N ARG A 305 2.77 -8.26 -10.00
CA ARG A 305 3.23 -8.16 -8.60
C ARG A 305 2.33 -9.02 -7.73
N ALA A 306 2.91 -9.73 -6.77
CA ALA A 306 2.17 -10.76 -6.05
C ALA A 306 2.38 -10.80 -4.53
N PHE A 307 3.39 -10.12 -4.00
CA PHE A 307 3.74 -10.18 -2.58
C PHE A 307 3.72 -8.82 -1.92
N ALA A 308 3.26 -8.78 -0.66
CA ALA A 308 3.26 -7.57 0.15
C ALA A 308 3.32 -7.90 1.64
N ILE A 309 4.15 -7.19 2.38
CA ILE A 309 4.20 -7.29 3.84
C ILE A 309 3.35 -6.17 4.44
N ALA A 310 2.10 -6.51 4.71
CA ALA A 310 1.11 -5.57 5.26
C ALA A 310 1.18 -5.47 6.79
N PRO A 311 0.58 -4.44 7.40
CA PRO A 311 0.55 -4.27 8.86
C PRO A 311 -0.16 -5.38 9.64
N THR A 312 -1.10 -6.09 9.04
CA THR A 312 -1.82 -7.28 9.57
C THR A 312 -2.53 -7.11 10.92
N ALA A 313 -2.81 -5.89 11.37
CA ALA A 313 -3.35 -5.64 12.70
C ALA A 313 -4.60 -6.47 13.03
N SER A 314 -5.65 -6.39 12.21
CA SER A 314 -6.89 -7.15 12.44
C SER A 314 -6.75 -8.65 12.21
N CYS A 315 -5.86 -9.06 11.29
CA CYS A 315 -5.59 -10.47 11.01
C CYS A 315 -4.91 -11.15 12.20
N SER A 316 -3.96 -10.47 12.85
CA SER A 316 -3.20 -11.01 13.98
C SER A 316 -4.05 -11.32 15.19
N TYR A 317 -5.14 -10.59 15.41
CA TYR A 317 -6.07 -10.85 16.51
C TYR A 317 -6.99 -12.06 16.26
N ARG A 318 -7.23 -12.41 15.00
CA ARG A 318 -8.12 -13.51 14.61
C ARG A 318 -7.37 -14.83 14.35
N SER A 319 -6.09 -14.74 13.99
CA SER A 319 -5.22 -15.89 13.75
C SER A 319 -4.60 -16.34 15.07
N ARG A 320 -5.35 -17.07 15.87
CA ARG A 320 -4.88 -17.69 17.13
C ARG A 320 -4.47 -19.13 16.90
#